data_dd00d2f2c9ff2e377bf52a154c084dba
#
_entry.id   dd00d2f2c9ff2e377bf52a154c084dba
#
_cell.length_a   1.000
_cell.length_b   1.000
_cell.length_c   1.000
_cell.angle_alpha   90.00
_cell.angle_beta   90.00
_cell.angle_gamma   90.00
#
_symmetry.space_group_name_H-M   'P 1'
#
loop_
_entity.id
_entity.type
_entity.pdbx_description
1 polymer ?
#
loop_
_entity_poly.entity_id
_entity_poly.type
_entity_poly.pdbx_seq_one_letter_code
_entity_poly.pdbx_strand_id
1 'polypeptide(L)'
;MPNNHIKEGYFTDYISGLPVKETPEELEAVQPFSKILVDDYGYPKEFIHTRPQYRVKARPSDRRKEYPVDIAVFNSSVHDEKSIYIIVECKKKNRKDGRDQLEDYLRFSNASLGVWFNGEERLYLHKVIKDNEIQFREIPNIPRYGERLEDIGMFKRKDLRKAENLKPTFRAIRNYLAANAIGITRDEVFASQLINLIFCKI
;
A
#
# COMPACT_ATOMS: atom_id res chain seq x y z
N MET A 1 -16.67 -34.16 2.11
CA MET A 1 -16.03 -32.86 2.19
C MET A 1 -15.73 -32.60 3.65
N PRO A 2 -14.49 -32.32 4.08
CA PRO A 2 -14.24 -32.05 5.50
C PRO A 2 -14.89 -30.71 5.86
N ASN A 3 -15.78 -30.77 6.87
CA ASN A 3 -16.35 -29.59 7.52
C ASN A 3 -15.20 -28.81 8.19
N ASN A 4 -14.68 -27.81 7.52
CA ASN A 4 -13.68 -26.90 8.08
C ASN A 4 -14.43 -25.92 9.02
N HIS A 5 -14.75 -26.35 10.22
CA HIS A 5 -15.21 -25.45 11.27
C HIS A 5 -14.05 -24.55 11.67
N ILE A 6 -14.04 -23.33 11.14
CA ILE A 6 -13.10 -22.31 11.60
C ILE A 6 -13.40 -22.05 13.07
N LYS A 7 -12.38 -22.07 13.90
CA LYS A 7 -12.47 -21.82 15.35
C LYS A 7 -13.08 -20.44 15.60
N GLU A 8 -13.92 -20.30 16.60
CA GLU A 8 -14.48 -19.01 17.04
C GLU A 8 -13.36 -17.97 17.26
N GLY A 9 -13.54 -16.75 16.75
CA GLY A 9 -12.53 -15.69 16.76
C GLY A 9 -11.42 -15.84 15.70
N TYR A 10 -11.64 -16.71 14.69
CA TYR A 10 -10.79 -16.86 13.52
C TYR A 10 -11.61 -16.73 12.24
N PHE A 11 -10.96 -16.29 11.16
CA PHE A 11 -11.55 -16.29 9.82
C PHE A 11 -10.50 -16.78 8.80
N THR A 12 -10.91 -16.94 7.56
CA THR A 12 -10.01 -17.40 6.48
C THR A 12 -9.27 -16.20 5.86
N ASP A 13 -7.94 -16.25 5.87
CA ASP A 13 -7.09 -15.27 5.17
C ASP A 13 -7.37 -15.27 3.66
N TYR A 14 -7.57 -14.10 3.10
CA TYR A 14 -7.98 -13.93 1.69
C TYR A 14 -6.96 -14.45 0.68
N ILE A 15 -5.68 -14.36 1.00
CA ILE A 15 -4.59 -14.79 0.12
C ILE A 15 -4.25 -16.26 0.34
N SER A 16 -3.86 -16.62 1.55
CA SER A 16 -3.34 -17.96 1.85
C SER A 16 -4.42 -19.03 2.05
N GLY A 17 -5.65 -18.61 2.32
CA GLY A 17 -6.72 -19.54 2.69
C GLY A 17 -6.58 -20.16 4.09
N LEU A 18 -5.53 -19.79 4.85
CA LEU A 18 -5.32 -20.30 6.20
C LEU A 18 -6.17 -19.57 7.24
N PRO A 19 -6.53 -20.24 8.36
CA PRO A 19 -7.23 -19.57 9.44
C PRO A 19 -6.32 -18.54 10.12
N VAL A 20 -6.82 -17.32 10.30
CA VAL A 20 -6.13 -16.22 10.98
C VAL A 20 -7.04 -15.69 12.08
N LYS A 21 -6.42 -15.25 13.19
CA LYS A 21 -7.15 -14.71 14.34
C LYS A 21 -7.77 -13.36 13.98
N GLU A 22 -9.01 -13.15 14.38
CA GLU A 22 -9.68 -11.85 14.28
C GLU A 22 -8.98 -10.84 15.19
N THR A 23 -8.37 -9.85 14.56
CA THR A 23 -7.83 -8.67 15.24
C THR A 23 -8.27 -7.43 14.46
N PRO A 24 -8.37 -6.25 15.10
CA PRO A 24 -8.69 -5.01 14.37
C PRO A 24 -7.75 -4.75 13.20
N GLU A 25 -6.46 -5.02 13.36
CA GLU A 25 -5.44 -4.85 12.33
C GLU A 25 -5.69 -5.76 11.11
N GLU A 26 -6.02 -7.04 11.37
CA GLU A 26 -6.37 -7.98 10.31
C GLU A 26 -7.62 -7.54 9.55
N LEU A 27 -8.68 -7.21 10.27
CA LEU A 27 -9.98 -6.90 9.67
C LEU A 27 -9.99 -5.54 8.99
N GLU A 28 -9.30 -4.55 9.55
CA GLU A 28 -9.33 -3.15 9.08
C GLU A 28 -8.23 -2.83 8.07
N ALA A 29 -7.10 -3.56 8.09
CA ALA A 29 -5.95 -3.24 7.25
C ALA A 29 -5.44 -4.42 6.42
N VAL A 30 -5.01 -5.53 7.00
CA VAL A 30 -4.34 -6.63 6.25
C VAL A 30 -5.26 -7.21 5.19
N GLN A 31 -6.48 -7.62 5.56
CA GLN A 31 -7.41 -8.23 4.63
C GLN A 31 -7.95 -7.25 3.58
N PRO A 32 -8.34 -6.01 3.92
CA PRO A 32 -8.72 -5.01 2.93
C PRO A 32 -7.59 -4.70 1.95
N PHE A 33 -6.34 -4.52 2.41
CA PHE A 33 -5.25 -4.21 1.51
C PHE A 33 -4.86 -5.40 0.62
N SER A 34 -4.95 -6.62 1.13
CA SER A 34 -4.78 -7.84 0.34
C SER A 34 -5.76 -7.91 -0.83
N LYS A 35 -7.04 -7.53 -0.61
CA LYS A 35 -8.04 -7.42 -1.68
C LYS A 35 -7.70 -6.32 -2.66
N ILE A 36 -7.31 -5.14 -2.18
CA ILE A 36 -6.87 -4.01 -3.03
C ILE A 36 -5.72 -4.42 -3.94
N LEU A 37 -4.72 -5.17 -3.44
CA LEU A 37 -3.61 -5.65 -4.25
C LEU A 37 -4.07 -6.54 -5.41
N VAL A 38 -5.05 -7.41 -5.17
CA VAL A 38 -5.59 -8.30 -6.20
C VAL A 38 -6.55 -7.56 -7.12
N ASP A 39 -7.55 -6.87 -6.57
CA ASP A 39 -8.71 -6.36 -7.32
C ASP A 39 -8.37 -5.04 -8.04
N ASP A 40 -7.63 -4.12 -7.39
CA ASP A 40 -7.32 -2.80 -7.93
C ASP A 40 -5.95 -2.76 -8.63
N TYR A 41 -4.94 -3.42 -8.04
CA TYR A 41 -3.58 -3.44 -8.59
C TYR A 41 -3.32 -4.64 -9.52
N GLY A 42 -4.16 -5.66 -9.51
CA GLY A 42 -4.09 -6.82 -10.41
C GLY A 42 -2.97 -7.81 -10.10
N TYR A 43 -2.38 -7.76 -8.90
CA TYR A 43 -1.36 -8.75 -8.51
C TYR A 43 -1.98 -10.14 -8.38
N PRO A 44 -1.42 -11.18 -9.03
CA PRO A 44 -1.86 -12.55 -8.83
C PRO A 44 -1.74 -12.97 -7.37
N LYS A 45 -2.72 -13.70 -6.85
CA LYS A 45 -2.69 -14.17 -5.45
C LYS A 45 -1.45 -14.99 -5.11
N GLU A 46 -0.97 -15.79 -6.08
CA GLU A 46 0.24 -16.58 -5.97
C GLU A 46 1.53 -15.76 -5.90
N PHE A 47 1.47 -14.44 -6.12
CA PHE A 47 2.60 -13.53 -5.95
C PHE A 47 2.54 -12.76 -4.62
N ILE A 48 1.51 -13.02 -3.83
CA ILE A 48 1.30 -12.35 -2.54
C ILE A 48 1.44 -13.37 -1.41
N HIS A 49 2.12 -12.99 -0.36
CA HIS A 49 2.35 -13.82 0.82
C HIS A 49 1.87 -13.10 2.08
N THR A 50 0.95 -13.73 2.80
CA THR A 50 0.38 -13.21 4.05
C THR A 50 0.61 -14.17 5.22
N ARG A 51 0.29 -15.45 5.02
CA ARG A 51 0.38 -16.45 6.09
C ARG A 51 1.01 -17.77 5.59
N PRO A 52 1.92 -18.38 6.38
CA PRO A 52 2.60 -17.77 7.53
C PRO A 52 3.34 -16.52 7.11
N GLN A 53 3.51 -15.51 7.99
CA GLN A 53 4.12 -14.24 7.60
C GLN A 53 5.52 -14.43 7.00
N TYR A 54 5.81 -13.72 5.91
CA TYR A 54 7.16 -13.63 5.37
C TYR A 54 8.07 -12.92 6.37
N ARG A 55 9.32 -13.34 6.46
CA ARG A 55 10.26 -12.81 7.45
C ARG A 55 11.46 -12.17 6.79
N VAL A 56 11.69 -10.92 7.12
CA VAL A 56 12.86 -10.16 6.69
C VAL A 56 13.96 -10.31 7.73
N LYS A 57 15.19 -10.53 7.28
CA LYS A 57 16.38 -10.70 8.14
C LYS A 57 17.15 -9.40 8.23
N ALA A 58 17.46 -8.95 9.44
CA ALA A 58 18.29 -7.76 9.66
C ALA A 58 19.73 -7.94 9.10
N ARG A 59 20.24 -9.17 9.06
CA ARG A 59 21.51 -9.54 8.41
C ARG A 59 21.39 -10.95 7.85
N PRO A 60 22.02 -11.28 6.69
CA PRO A 60 21.98 -12.62 6.12
C PRO A 60 22.46 -13.73 7.08
N SER A 61 23.40 -13.39 7.98
CA SER A 61 23.96 -14.29 8.99
C SER A 61 23.14 -14.35 10.28
N ASP A 62 22.10 -13.50 10.44
CA ASP A 62 21.36 -13.38 11.68
C ASP A 62 20.23 -14.43 11.72
N ARG A 63 20.48 -15.55 12.37
CA ARG A 63 19.49 -16.64 12.53
C ARG A 63 18.39 -16.32 13.56
N ARG A 64 18.52 -15.25 14.33
CA ARG A 64 17.64 -14.92 15.48
C ARG A 64 16.84 -13.64 15.34
N LYS A 65 17.18 -12.77 14.38
CA LYS A 65 16.47 -11.49 14.17
C LYS A 65 15.77 -11.51 12.82
N GLU A 66 14.65 -12.20 12.80
CA GLU A 66 13.73 -12.20 11.66
C GLU A 66 12.48 -11.42 12.07
N TYR A 67 12.10 -10.46 11.23
CA TYR A 67 10.94 -9.62 11.45
C TYR A 67 9.81 -10.05 10.53
N PRO A 68 8.64 -10.45 11.08
CA PRO A 68 7.49 -10.78 10.26
C PRO A 68 6.93 -9.52 9.61
N VAL A 69 6.61 -9.58 8.31
CA VAL A 69 5.90 -8.53 7.58
C VAL A 69 4.45 -8.95 7.36
N ASP A 70 3.54 -7.99 7.32
CA ASP A 70 2.12 -8.31 7.23
C ASP A 70 1.74 -8.85 5.87
N ILE A 71 2.21 -8.20 4.79
CA ILE A 71 2.04 -8.65 3.42
C ILE A 71 3.35 -8.45 2.66
N ALA A 72 3.78 -9.49 1.95
CA ALA A 72 4.89 -9.41 1.00
C ALA A 72 4.39 -9.69 -0.42
N VAL A 73 4.80 -8.89 -1.40
CA VAL A 73 4.48 -9.09 -2.83
C VAL A 73 5.77 -9.39 -3.57
N PHE A 74 5.73 -10.38 -4.45
CA PHE A 74 6.87 -10.89 -5.20
C PHE A 74 6.68 -10.63 -6.71
N ASN A 75 7.77 -10.64 -7.45
CA ASN A 75 7.75 -10.54 -8.91
C ASN A 75 7.44 -11.88 -9.60
N SER A 76 7.31 -12.96 -8.83
CA SER A 76 7.05 -14.31 -9.30
C SER A 76 6.29 -15.11 -8.24
N SER A 77 5.88 -16.32 -8.59
CA SER A 77 5.31 -17.29 -7.64
C SER A 77 6.36 -17.92 -6.69
N VAL A 78 7.64 -17.63 -6.90
CA VAL A 78 8.72 -18.04 -5.99
C VAL A 78 8.91 -16.95 -4.94
N HIS A 79 8.62 -17.29 -3.68
CA HIS A 79 8.65 -16.35 -2.56
C HIS A 79 10.03 -16.36 -1.88
N ASP A 80 11.02 -15.81 -2.55
CA ASP A 80 12.38 -15.68 -2.06
C ASP A 80 12.83 -14.22 -1.94
N GLU A 81 14.01 -14.01 -1.34
CA GLU A 81 14.57 -12.68 -1.13
C GLU A 81 14.90 -11.96 -2.46
N LYS A 82 15.15 -12.70 -3.54
CA LYS A 82 15.50 -12.10 -4.84
C LYS A 82 14.28 -11.62 -5.60
N SER A 83 13.13 -12.24 -5.36
CA SER A 83 11.87 -11.94 -6.04
C SER A 83 10.96 -11.00 -5.26
N ILE A 84 11.28 -10.67 -3.99
CA ILE A 84 10.48 -9.74 -3.20
C ILE A 84 10.50 -8.34 -3.82
N TYR A 85 9.32 -7.75 -3.97
CA TYR A 85 9.13 -6.47 -4.65
C TYR A 85 8.52 -5.40 -3.77
N ILE A 86 7.42 -5.72 -3.07
CA ILE A 86 6.73 -4.78 -2.18
C ILE A 86 6.59 -5.39 -0.79
N ILE A 87 6.84 -4.60 0.23
CA ILE A 87 6.51 -4.91 1.63
C ILE A 87 5.40 -3.98 2.09
N VAL A 88 4.40 -4.56 2.75
CA VAL A 88 3.31 -3.80 3.35
C VAL A 88 3.35 -3.98 4.86
N GLU A 89 3.35 -2.86 5.55
CA GLU A 89 3.16 -2.77 7.01
C GLU A 89 1.76 -2.25 7.28
N CYS A 90 0.99 -3.01 8.02
CA CYS A 90 -0.38 -2.70 8.37
C CYS A 90 -0.49 -2.26 9.83
N LYS A 91 -1.37 -1.33 10.10
CA LYS A 91 -1.72 -0.91 11.46
C LYS A 91 -3.23 -0.84 11.59
N LYS A 92 -3.74 -1.03 12.79
CA LYS A 92 -5.15 -0.78 13.07
C LYS A 92 -5.47 0.69 12.86
N LYS A 93 -6.71 0.99 12.55
CA LYS A 93 -7.27 2.34 12.41
C LYS A 93 -6.81 3.25 13.56
N ASN A 94 -6.58 4.53 13.24
CA ASN A 94 -6.07 5.56 14.15
C ASN A 94 -4.61 5.41 14.64
N ARG A 95 -3.87 4.37 14.22
CA ARG A 95 -2.42 4.28 14.43
C ARG A 95 -1.69 4.99 13.29
N LYS A 96 -0.65 5.76 13.64
CA LYS A 96 0.20 6.49 12.66
C LYS A 96 1.68 6.09 12.75
N ASP A 97 2.01 5.22 13.68
CA ASP A 97 3.33 4.63 13.82
C ASP A 97 3.55 3.51 12.79
N GLY A 98 4.80 3.08 12.64
CA GLY A 98 5.16 1.96 11.76
C GLY A 98 5.90 2.37 10.48
N ARG A 99 6.06 3.68 10.21
CA ARG A 99 6.88 4.16 9.10
C ARG A 99 8.34 3.71 9.26
N ASP A 100 8.92 3.93 10.43
CA ASP A 100 10.31 3.53 10.72
C ASP A 100 10.49 2.01 10.59
N GLN A 101 9.49 1.25 11.05
CA GLN A 101 9.46 -0.21 10.91
C GLN A 101 9.44 -0.64 9.44
N LEU A 102 8.63 0.01 8.60
CA LEU A 102 8.59 -0.23 7.16
C LEU A 102 9.93 0.11 6.49
N GLU A 103 10.54 1.26 6.86
CA GLU A 103 11.85 1.65 6.34
C GLU A 103 12.94 0.63 6.72
N ASP A 104 12.92 0.09 7.94
CA ASP A 104 13.82 -0.97 8.37
C ASP A 104 13.61 -2.26 7.57
N TYR A 105 12.37 -2.66 7.33
CA TYR A 105 12.09 -3.83 6.47
C TYR A 105 12.62 -3.64 5.05
N LEU A 106 12.48 -2.45 4.49
CA LEU A 106 13.02 -2.12 3.18
C LEU A 106 14.55 -2.12 3.17
N ARG A 107 15.21 -1.66 4.25
CA ARG A 107 16.69 -1.69 4.36
C ARG A 107 17.22 -3.12 4.38
N PHE A 108 16.52 -4.01 5.05
CA PHE A 108 16.97 -5.39 5.29
C PHE A 108 16.52 -6.38 4.22
N SER A 109 15.76 -5.95 3.23
CA SER A 109 15.26 -6.78 2.14
C SER A 109 15.68 -6.25 0.77
N ASN A 110 15.45 -7.05 -0.27
CA ASN A 110 15.59 -6.62 -1.66
C ASN A 110 14.33 -5.92 -2.19
N ALA A 111 13.28 -5.76 -1.39
CA ALA A 111 12.10 -5.04 -1.81
C ALA A 111 12.45 -3.59 -2.17
N SER A 112 11.92 -3.11 -3.29
CA SER A 112 12.12 -1.74 -3.76
C SER A 112 11.00 -0.80 -3.34
N LEU A 113 9.83 -1.33 -3.00
CA LEU A 113 8.66 -0.56 -2.63
C LEU A 113 8.14 -0.94 -1.25
N GLY A 114 7.66 0.06 -0.53
CA GLY A 114 7.01 -0.10 0.75
C GLY A 114 5.65 0.55 0.78
N VAL A 115 4.72 -0.07 1.50
CA VAL A 115 3.40 0.49 1.75
C VAL A 115 3.13 0.46 3.24
N TRP A 116 2.72 1.57 3.79
CA TRP A 116 2.11 1.63 5.11
C TRP A 116 0.61 1.88 4.95
N PHE A 117 -0.22 1.15 5.68
CA PHE A 117 -1.67 1.22 5.58
C PHE A 117 -2.35 0.95 6.92
N ASN A 118 -3.36 1.76 7.29
CA ASN A 118 -4.12 1.58 8.53
C ASN A 118 -5.64 1.46 8.33
N GLY A 119 -6.05 1.11 7.12
CA GLY A 119 -7.47 1.03 6.75
C GLY A 119 -8.05 2.35 6.20
N GLU A 120 -7.45 3.49 6.50
CA GLU A 120 -7.89 4.82 6.03
C GLU A 120 -6.78 5.58 5.29
N GLU A 121 -5.61 5.69 5.92
CA GLU A 121 -4.47 6.42 5.40
C GLU A 121 -3.47 5.46 4.74
N ARG A 122 -2.75 5.96 3.75
CA ARG A 122 -1.73 5.21 3.00
C ARG A 122 -0.49 6.06 2.83
N LEU A 123 0.67 5.41 2.92
CA LEU A 123 1.96 5.97 2.57
C LEU A 123 2.68 4.99 1.66
N TYR A 124 3.23 5.48 0.57
CA TYR A 124 3.99 4.68 -0.37
C TYR A 124 5.44 5.16 -0.41
N LEU A 125 6.38 4.23 -0.25
CA LEU A 125 7.81 4.51 -0.23
C LEU A 125 8.51 3.78 -1.37
N HIS A 126 9.41 4.47 -2.03
CA HIS A 126 10.37 3.90 -2.97
C HIS A 126 11.76 3.94 -2.35
N LYS A 127 12.39 2.77 -2.21
CA LYS A 127 13.78 2.64 -1.82
C LYS A 127 14.69 2.96 -3.00
N VAL A 128 15.51 3.99 -2.86
CA VAL A 128 16.48 4.42 -3.85
C VAL A 128 17.88 4.28 -3.26
N ILE A 129 18.80 3.71 -4.04
CA ILE A 129 20.23 3.66 -3.66
C ILE A 129 20.93 4.78 -4.43
N LYS A 130 21.43 5.77 -3.69
CA LYS A 130 22.19 6.89 -4.25
C LYS A 130 23.48 7.06 -3.44
N ASP A 131 24.60 7.19 -4.12
CA ASP A 131 25.93 7.40 -3.50
C ASP A 131 26.24 6.34 -2.42
N ASN A 132 25.83 5.09 -2.64
CA ASN A 132 25.94 3.96 -1.71
C ASN A 132 25.10 4.08 -0.43
N GLU A 133 24.18 5.04 -0.38
CA GLU A 133 23.25 5.24 0.72
C GLU A 133 21.82 4.86 0.31
N ILE A 134 21.09 4.24 1.23
CA ILE A 134 19.67 3.93 1.03
C ILE A 134 18.86 5.14 1.44
N GLN A 135 18.06 5.65 0.50
CA GLN A 135 17.12 6.74 0.71
C GLN A 135 15.69 6.24 0.44
N PHE A 136 14.73 6.77 1.18
CA PHE A 136 13.31 6.49 0.98
C PHE A 136 12.62 7.74 0.44
N ARG A 137 11.96 7.59 -0.70
CA ARG A 137 11.18 8.67 -1.32
C ARG A 137 9.72 8.33 -1.26
N GLU A 138 8.91 9.28 -0.83
CA GLU A 138 7.47 9.15 -0.95
C GLU A 138 7.07 9.23 -2.42
N ILE A 139 6.20 8.32 -2.83
CA ILE A 139 5.64 8.25 -4.18
C ILE A 139 4.12 8.29 -4.09
N PRO A 140 3.42 8.75 -5.15
CA PRO A 140 1.97 8.92 -5.09
C PRO A 140 1.20 7.59 -5.04
N ASN A 141 1.81 6.50 -5.51
CA ASN A 141 1.18 5.17 -5.56
C ASN A 141 2.22 4.09 -5.83
N ILE A 142 1.82 2.81 -5.73
CA ILE A 142 2.58 1.66 -6.26
C ILE A 142 2.11 1.32 -7.68
N PRO A 143 2.94 0.69 -8.53
CA PRO A 143 2.53 0.28 -9.86
C PRO A 143 1.51 -0.87 -9.79
N ARG A 144 0.65 -0.95 -10.78
CA ARG A 144 -0.15 -2.15 -11.03
C ARG A 144 0.73 -3.29 -11.53
N TYR A 145 0.26 -4.50 -11.39
CA TYR A 145 0.97 -5.65 -11.93
C TYR A 145 1.24 -5.47 -13.45
N GLY A 146 2.51 -5.60 -13.82
CA GLY A 146 2.96 -5.37 -15.20
C GLY A 146 3.18 -3.90 -15.59
N GLU A 147 2.91 -2.94 -14.69
CA GLU A 147 3.28 -1.53 -14.89
C GLU A 147 4.69 -1.26 -14.35
N ARG A 148 5.33 -0.26 -14.92
CA ARG A 148 6.65 0.21 -14.48
C ARG A 148 6.48 1.32 -13.45
N LEU A 149 7.45 1.42 -12.53
CA LEU A 149 7.43 2.47 -11.50
C LEU A 149 7.43 3.89 -12.10
N GLU A 150 8.12 4.07 -13.21
CA GLU A 150 8.21 5.35 -13.92
C GLU A 150 6.87 5.78 -14.56
N ASP A 151 5.97 4.83 -14.78
CA ASP A 151 4.65 5.09 -15.38
C ASP A 151 3.61 5.53 -14.32
N ILE A 152 3.97 5.51 -13.04
CA ILE A 152 3.06 5.92 -11.95
C ILE A 152 2.73 7.42 -12.09
N GLY A 153 1.43 7.70 -12.11
CA GLY A 153 0.93 9.07 -12.30
C GLY A 153 0.88 9.54 -13.75
N MET A 154 1.38 8.76 -14.69
CA MET A 154 1.16 8.97 -16.11
C MET A 154 -0.15 8.31 -16.54
N PHE A 155 -1.26 9.04 -16.42
CA PHE A 155 -2.54 8.56 -16.93
C PHE A 155 -2.51 8.53 -18.45
N LYS A 156 -2.63 7.35 -19.03
CA LYS A 156 -2.83 7.18 -20.48
C LYS A 156 -4.31 7.45 -20.79
N ARG A 157 -4.61 7.97 -21.97
CA ARG A 157 -5.98 8.28 -22.40
C ARG A 157 -6.97 7.12 -22.22
N LYS A 158 -6.48 5.87 -22.33
CA LYS A 158 -7.24 4.63 -22.09
C LYS A 158 -7.64 4.42 -20.62
N ASP A 159 -6.95 5.08 -19.69
CA ASP A 159 -7.18 4.94 -18.25
C ASP A 159 -8.21 5.96 -17.73
N LEU A 160 -8.56 6.93 -18.59
CA LEU A 160 -9.57 7.91 -18.27
C LEU A 160 -10.96 7.27 -18.29
N ARG A 161 -11.63 7.28 -17.16
CA ARG A 161 -13.02 6.86 -17.02
C ARG A 161 -13.92 8.08 -16.88
N LYS A 162 -15.11 8.03 -17.50
CA LYS A 162 -16.13 9.04 -17.26
C LYS A 162 -16.53 9.00 -15.80
N ALA A 163 -16.37 10.12 -15.10
CA ALA A 163 -16.77 10.20 -13.70
C ALA A 163 -18.30 10.19 -13.60
N GLU A 164 -18.86 9.23 -12.88
CA GLU A 164 -20.31 9.12 -12.66
C GLU A 164 -20.81 10.20 -11.69
N ASN A 165 -20.02 10.53 -10.68
CA ASN A 165 -20.35 11.57 -9.70
C ASN A 165 -19.08 12.28 -9.20
N LEU A 166 -18.86 13.51 -9.64
CA LEU A 166 -17.72 14.33 -9.23
C LEU A 166 -17.91 15.05 -7.88
N LYS A 167 -19.14 15.11 -7.38
CA LYS A 167 -19.45 15.87 -6.16
C LYS A 167 -18.71 15.41 -4.91
N PRO A 168 -18.61 14.09 -4.61
CA PRO A 168 -17.79 13.60 -3.49
C PRO A 168 -16.31 13.93 -3.66
N THR A 169 -15.77 13.78 -4.87
CA THR A 169 -14.35 14.06 -5.18
C THR A 169 -14.04 15.55 -4.96
N PHE A 170 -14.87 16.45 -5.48
CA PHE A 170 -14.68 17.88 -5.26
C PHE A 170 -14.83 18.27 -3.79
N ARG A 171 -15.73 17.63 -3.06
CA ARG A 171 -15.87 17.85 -1.61
C ARG A 171 -14.62 17.41 -0.85
N ALA A 172 -14.06 16.24 -1.18
CA ALA A 172 -12.83 15.76 -0.57
C ALA A 172 -11.64 16.68 -0.85
N ILE A 173 -11.47 17.12 -2.11
CA ILE A 173 -10.41 18.08 -2.50
C ILE A 173 -10.60 19.40 -1.75
N ARG A 174 -11.82 19.93 -1.68
CA ARG A 174 -12.13 21.16 -0.94
C ARG A 174 -11.76 21.04 0.52
N ASN A 175 -12.16 19.95 1.18
CA ASN A 175 -11.86 19.73 2.59
C ASN A 175 -10.35 19.61 2.83
N TYR A 176 -9.64 18.91 1.96
CA TYR A 176 -8.18 18.79 2.04
C TYR A 176 -7.49 20.15 1.90
N LEU A 177 -7.88 20.94 0.89
CA LEU A 177 -7.31 22.27 0.69
C LEU A 177 -7.67 23.23 1.83
N ALA A 178 -8.89 23.18 2.36
CA ALA A 178 -9.31 23.99 3.51
C ALA A 178 -8.49 23.66 4.78
N ALA A 179 -8.13 22.40 4.96
CA ALA A 179 -7.35 21.97 6.12
C ALA A 179 -5.83 22.28 6.00
N ASN A 180 -5.29 22.38 4.76
CA ASN A 180 -3.84 22.44 4.53
C ASN A 180 -3.37 23.76 3.86
N ALA A 181 -4.28 24.54 3.29
CA ALA A 181 -3.91 25.79 2.61
C ALA A 181 -4.10 27.02 3.52
N ILE A 182 -3.01 27.68 3.83
CA ILE A 182 -3.00 28.89 4.65
C ILE A 182 -3.64 30.02 3.84
N GLY A 183 -4.71 30.65 4.38
CA GLY A 183 -5.32 31.88 3.85
C GLY A 183 -6.45 31.71 2.84
N ILE A 184 -6.88 30.49 2.52
CA ILE A 184 -7.99 30.23 1.61
C ILE A 184 -9.26 29.94 2.42
N THR A 185 -10.10 30.94 2.62
CA THR A 185 -11.34 30.82 3.42
C THR A 185 -12.63 30.99 2.61
N ARG A 186 -12.55 31.39 1.31
CA ARG A 186 -13.74 31.67 0.48
C ARG A 186 -13.93 30.62 -0.59
N ASP A 187 -15.16 30.12 -0.72
CA ASP A 187 -15.52 29.08 -1.71
C ASP A 187 -15.23 29.50 -3.17
N GLU A 188 -15.30 30.79 -3.48
CA GLU A 188 -14.99 31.33 -4.80
C GLU A 188 -13.50 31.18 -5.17
N VAL A 189 -12.60 31.35 -4.21
CA VAL A 189 -11.16 31.16 -4.40
C VAL A 189 -10.82 29.68 -4.62
N PHE A 190 -11.51 28.80 -3.90
CA PHE A 190 -11.39 27.35 -4.10
C PHE A 190 -11.85 26.93 -5.49
N ALA A 191 -13.01 27.44 -5.93
CA ALA A 191 -13.53 27.13 -7.27
C ALA A 191 -12.56 27.59 -8.36
N SER A 192 -12.03 28.81 -8.23
CA SER A 192 -11.05 29.36 -9.18
C SER A 192 -9.76 28.53 -9.23
N GLN A 193 -9.21 28.12 -8.08
CA GLN A 193 -8.00 27.28 -8.03
C GLN A 193 -8.24 25.87 -8.56
N LEU A 194 -9.40 25.26 -8.27
CA LEU A 194 -9.79 23.97 -8.83
C LEU A 194 -9.92 24.02 -10.36
N ILE A 195 -10.53 25.08 -10.89
CA ILE A 195 -10.65 25.33 -12.33
C ILE A 195 -9.25 25.43 -12.94
N ASN A 196 -8.37 26.24 -12.35
CA ASN A 196 -7.00 26.38 -12.83
C ASN A 196 -6.23 25.04 -12.81
N LEU A 197 -6.36 24.22 -11.75
CA LEU A 197 -5.77 22.90 -11.66
C LEU A 197 -6.29 21.94 -12.75
N ILE A 198 -7.58 22.00 -13.07
CA ILE A 198 -8.19 21.17 -14.11
C ILE A 198 -7.69 21.59 -15.49
N PHE A 199 -7.57 22.87 -15.75
CA PHE A 199 -7.15 23.42 -17.06
C PHE A 199 -5.64 23.54 -17.26
N CYS A 200 -4.82 23.51 -16.20
CA CYS A 200 -3.36 23.47 -16.34
C CYS A 200 -2.77 22.12 -16.81
N LYS A 201 -3.63 21.12 -17.01
CA LYS A 201 -3.23 19.78 -17.51
C LYS A 201 -3.66 19.50 -18.96
N ILE A 202 -4.02 20.52 -19.70
CA ILE A 202 -4.34 20.38 -21.12
C ILE A 202 -3.13 20.78 -21.96
#